data_ce4ed7eb5c84608eef73bd5bd40f75c7
#
_entry.id   ce4ed7eb5c84608eef73bd5bd40f75c7
#
_cell.length_a   1.000
_cell.length_b   1.000
_cell.length_c   1.000
_cell.angle_alpha   90.00
_cell.angle_beta   90.00
_cell.angle_gamma   90.00
#
_symmetry.space_group_name_H-M   'P 1'
#
loop_
_entity.id
_entity.type
_entity.pdbx_description
1 polymer ?
#
loop_
_entity_poly.entity_id
_entity_poly.type
_entity_poly.pdbx_seq_one_letter_code
_entity_poly.pdbx_strand_id
1 'polypeptide(L)'
;MQLGRLETIYNWINNLGPNIKTVIIIALTIIIIGVCFKSYTKSILQDYTEQVKKDKRLAEKYTEIITPYVNDYCEKILAQDKDASNVILLNYHNTLTSTNGLSYRFLTSIAEKRQGFESKSCLKIWKELDYINYGEEIERINRSKYLRMDSIESYKKSLPNLVELLQLCDTHSAAFYPIQGVDCYIGMLVILYPEKKTYHLGYYQSVITPSIQPLAILLDYNSMKEKFQKLYGDDSIELHHLLH
;
A
#
# COMPACT_ATOMS: atom_id res chain seq x y z
N MET A 1 52.94 2.64 22.97
CA MET A 1 53.43 1.57 22.08
C MET A 1 53.03 1.75 20.58
N GLN A 2 52.10 2.61 20.22
CA GLN A 2 51.68 2.87 18.83
C GLN A 2 52.50 3.93 18.07
N LEU A 3 53.00 4.94 18.75
CA LEU A 3 53.78 6.02 18.14
C LEU A 3 55.08 5.57 17.50
N GLY A 4 55.82 4.64 18.12
CA GLY A 4 57.09 4.12 17.59
C GLY A 4 56.95 3.29 16.30
N ARG A 5 55.79 2.67 16.07
CA ARG A 5 55.52 1.96 14.80
C ARG A 5 55.26 2.89 13.66
N LEU A 6 54.60 4.02 13.88
CA LEU A 6 54.30 5.05 12.88
C LEU A 6 55.62 5.72 12.42
N GLU A 7 56.52 5.98 13.37
CA GLU A 7 57.82 6.58 13.08
C GLU A 7 58.74 5.62 12.25
N THR A 8 58.70 4.37 12.54
CA THR A 8 59.39 3.34 11.77
C THR A 8 58.85 3.24 10.33
N ILE A 9 57.55 3.26 10.15
CA ILE A 9 56.91 3.21 8.83
C ILE A 9 57.21 4.51 8.05
N TYR A 10 57.17 5.67 8.70
CA TYR A 10 57.52 6.94 8.09
C TYR A 10 58.96 6.97 7.59
N ASN A 11 59.91 6.53 8.41
CA ASN A 11 61.32 6.48 8.04
C ASN A 11 61.61 5.48 6.91
N TRP A 12 60.91 4.34 6.90
CA TRP A 12 60.99 3.36 5.82
C TRP A 12 60.46 3.96 4.49
N ILE A 13 59.32 4.65 4.49
CA ILE A 13 58.77 5.30 3.31
C ILE A 13 59.72 6.41 2.80
N ASN A 14 60.34 7.17 3.69
CA ASN A 14 61.28 8.24 3.30
C ASN A 14 62.53 7.74 2.63
N ASN A 15 62.95 6.52 2.87
CA ASN A 15 64.14 5.89 2.28
C ASN A 15 63.85 5.23 0.90
N LEU A 16 62.60 5.19 0.44
CA LEU A 16 62.24 4.64 -0.86
C LEU A 16 62.55 5.64 -1.98
N GLY A 17 62.82 5.14 -3.16
CA GLY A 17 63.00 6.00 -4.36
C GLY A 17 61.70 6.79 -4.68
N PRO A 18 61.83 7.97 -5.36
CA PRO A 18 60.70 8.89 -5.58
C PRO A 18 59.53 8.25 -6.29
N ASN A 19 59.76 7.39 -7.27
CA ASN A 19 58.71 6.70 -8.01
C ASN A 19 57.89 5.71 -7.12
N ILE A 20 58.56 5.01 -6.17
CA ILE A 20 57.92 4.07 -5.27
C ILE A 20 57.10 4.84 -4.23
N LYS A 21 57.59 5.97 -3.72
CA LYS A 21 56.82 6.86 -2.83
C LYS A 21 55.52 7.30 -3.47
N THR A 22 55.59 7.74 -4.72
CA THR A 22 54.36 8.20 -5.44
C THR A 22 53.36 7.06 -5.59
N VAL A 23 53.75 5.85 -5.92
CA VAL A 23 52.87 4.69 -6.03
C VAL A 23 52.23 4.35 -4.67
N ILE A 24 53.00 4.39 -3.59
CA ILE A 24 52.47 4.12 -2.23
C ILE A 24 51.42 5.19 -1.83
N ILE A 25 51.70 6.48 -2.09
CA ILE A 25 50.79 7.57 -1.78
C ILE A 25 49.49 7.41 -2.57
N ILE A 26 49.57 7.10 -3.84
CA ILE A 26 48.36 6.88 -4.68
C ILE A 26 47.55 5.68 -4.13
N ALA A 27 48.21 4.55 -3.80
CA ALA A 27 47.55 3.39 -3.27
C ALA A 27 46.86 3.68 -1.93
N LEU A 28 47.51 4.39 -1.01
CA LEU A 28 46.91 4.79 0.27
C LEU A 28 45.74 5.75 0.06
N THR A 29 45.84 6.69 -0.87
CA THR A 29 44.75 7.61 -1.19
C THR A 29 43.52 6.86 -1.71
N ILE A 30 43.72 5.90 -2.61
CA ILE A 30 42.64 5.07 -3.14
C ILE A 30 41.96 4.24 -2.00
N ILE A 31 42.76 3.67 -1.11
CA ILE A 31 42.23 2.92 0.05
C ILE A 31 41.41 3.84 0.96
N ILE A 32 41.90 5.02 1.29
CA ILE A 32 41.20 6.00 2.11
C ILE A 32 39.88 6.43 1.47
N ILE A 33 39.90 6.77 0.18
CA ILE A 33 38.71 7.10 -0.58
C ILE A 33 37.70 5.94 -0.54
N GLY A 34 38.18 4.71 -0.77
CA GLY A 34 37.32 3.51 -0.75
C GLY A 34 36.65 3.28 0.63
N VAL A 35 37.40 3.47 1.72
CA VAL A 35 36.87 3.35 3.08
C VAL A 35 35.86 4.45 3.40
N CYS A 36 36.17 5.69 3.04
CA CYS A 36 35.26 6.82 3.22
C CYS A 36 33.97 6.65 2.41
N PHE A 37 34.09 6.23 1.15
CA PHE A 37 32.94 5.97 0.28
C PHE A 37 32.05 4.84 0.84
N LYS A 38 32.64 3.73 1.31
CA LYS A 38 31.92 2.63 1.92
C LYS A 38 31.21 3.06 3.21
N SER A 39 31.84 3.88 4.04
CA SER A 39 31.24 4.41 5.26
C SER A 39 30.07 5.36 4.97
N TYR A 40 30.25 6.24 3.98
CA TYR A 40 29.21 7.18 3.55
C TYR A 40 27.99 6.46 2.96
N THR A 41 28.20 5.51 2.05
CA THR A 41 27.10 4.72 1.47
C THR A 41 26.35 3.89 2.51
N LYS A 42 27.09 3.34 3.50
CA LYS A 42 26.47 2.60 4.60
C LYS A 42 25.58 3.52 5.47
N SER A 43 26.02 4.73 5.78
CA SER A 43 25.24 5.71 6.55
C SER A 43 23.96 6.09 5.81
N ILE A 44 24.06 6.47 4.51
CA ILE A 44 22.87 6.80 3.69
C ILE A 44 21.89 5.63 3.64
N LEU A 45 22.39 4.41 3.47
CA LEU A 45 21.53 3.23 3.40
C LEU A 45 20.83 2.95 4.74
N GLN A 46 21.49 3.18 5.86
CA GLN A 46 20.91 3.07 7.18
C GLN A 46 19.81 4.11 7.40
N ASP A 47 20.10 5.38 7.13
CA ASP A 47 19.14 6.48 7.26
C ASP A 47 17.89 6.24 6.40
N TYR A 48 18.10 5.82 5.13
CA TYR A 48 17.00 5.46 4.24
C TYR A 48 16.17 4.30 4.79
N THR A 49 16.83 3.26 5.30
CA THR A 49 16.15 2.07 5.85
C THR A 49 15.34 2.43 7.11
N GLU A 50 15.86 3.30 7.96
CA GLU A 50 15.15 3.78 9.15
C GLU A 50 13.94 4.64 8.78
N GLN A 51 14.07 5.50 7.78
CA GLN A 51 12.96 6.31 7.29
C GLN A 51 11.85 5.45 6.69
N VAL A 52 12.21 4.45 5.88
CA VAL A 52 11.24 3.49 5.33
C VAL A 52 10.51 2.72 6.43
N LYS A 53 11.23 2.28 7.46
CA LYS A 53 10.62 1.61 8.63
C LYS A 53 9.68 2.54 9.40
N LYS A 54 10.04 3.80 9.57
CA LYS A 54 9.20 4.81 10.23
C LYS A 54 7.93 5.07 9.44
N ASP A 55 8.05 5.26 8.12
CA ASP A 55 6.91 5.48 7.24
C ASP A 55 5.95 4.28 7.24
N LYS A 56 6.50 3.06 7.23
CA LYS A 56 5.71 1.83 7.31
C LYS A 56 4.93 1.74 8.63
N ARG A 57 5.56 2.01 9.77
CA ARG A 57 4.89 2.01 11.08
C ARG A 57 3.77 3.06 11.16
N LEU A 58 4.00 4.24 10.60
CA LEU A 58 2.98 5.28 10.52
C LEU A 58 1.79 4.86 9.67
N ALA A 59 2.02 4.22 8.53
CA ALA A 59 0.95 3.71 7.66
C ALA A 59 0.16 2.57 8.33
N GLU A 60 0.84 1.67 9.04
CA GLU A 60 0.20 0.61 9.83
C GLU A 60 -0.69 1.21 10.93
N LYS A 61 -0.17 2.18 11.71
CA LYS A 61 -0.91 2.87 12.75
C LYS A 61 -2.12 3.64 12.17
N TYR A 62 -1.95 4.29 11.02
CA TYR A 62 -3.06 4.93 10.33
C TYR A 62 -4.15 3.94 9.96
N THR A 63 -3.78 2.80 9.39
CA THR A 63 -4.73 1.74 9.02
C THR A 63 -5.49 1.22 10.24
N GLU A 64 -4.81 1.00 11.37
CA GLU A 64 -5.46 0.59 12.62
C GLU A 64 -6.52 1.60 13.07
N ILE A 65 -6.23 2.89 12.96
CA ILE A 65 -7.12 3.96 13.37
C ILE A 65 -8.34 4.08 12.47
N ILE A 66 -8.16 3.99 11.15
CA ILE A 66 -9.29 4.14 10.22
C ILE A 66 -10.15 2.88 10.11
N THR A 67 -9.62 1.70 10.44
CA THR A 67 -10.33 0.42 10.29
C THR A 67 -11.72 0.39 10.95
N PRO A 68 -11.94 0.89 12.18
CA PRO A 68 -13.28 0.94 12.76
C PRO A 68 -14.28 1.75 11.94
N TYR A 69 -13.86 2.91 11.43
CA TYR A 69 -14.71 3.79 10.61
C TYR A 69 -15.03 3.16 9.26
N VAL A 70 -14.03 2.57 8.63
CA VAL A 70 -14.20 1.82 7.38
C VAL A 70 -15.17 0.66 7.56
N ASN A 71 -15.06 -0.08 8.65
CA ASN A 71 -15.97 -1.17 9.01
C ASN A 71 -17.40 -0.68 9.19
N ASP A 72 -17.61 0.49 9.81
CA ASP A 72 -18.92 1.10 10.00
C ASP A 72 -19.58 1.45 8.64
N TYR A 73 -18.82 1.99 7.69
CA TYR A 73 -19.33 2.22 6.34
C TYR A 73 -19.70 0.93 5.60
N CYS A 74 -18.86 -0.10 5.68
CA CYS A 74 -19.17 -1.40 5.09
C CYS A 74 -20.45 -2.01 5.72
N GLU A 75 -20.62 -1.87 7.04
CA GLU A 75 -21.80 -2.35 7.75
C GLU A 75 -23.06 -1.58 7.36
N LYS A 76 -22.99 -0.26 7.22
CA LYS A 76 -24.11 0.58 6.75
C LYS A 76 -24.58 0.19 5.35
N ILE A 77 -23.62 -0.07 4.44
CA ILE A 77 -23.92 -0.54 3.07
C ILE A 77 -24.60 -1.91 3.13
N LEU A 78 -24.06 -2.85 3.90
CA LEU A 78 -24.62 -4.18 4.05
C LEU A 78 -26.01 -4.16 4.67
N ALA A 79 -26.24 -3.31 5.66
CA ALA A 79 -27.56 -3.15 6.30
C ALA A 79 -28.64 -2.63 5.33
N GLN A 80 -28.24 -1.86 4.32
CA GLN A 80 -29.14 -1.31 3.30
C GLN A 80 -29.35 -2.24 2.10
N ASP A 81 -28.45 -3.20 1.88
CA ASP A 81 -28.56 -4.19 0.80
C ASP A 81 -28.64 -5.61 1.36
N LYS A 82 -29.89 -6.04 1.63
CA LYS A 82 -30.16 -7.34 2.22
C LYS A 82 -29.81 -8.53 1.34
N ASP A 83 -29.60 -8.31 0.05
CA ASP A 83 -29.23 -9.39 -0.89
C ASP A 83 -27.71 -9.57 -0.94
N ALA A 84 -26.94 -8.61 -0.44
CA ALA A 84 -25.50 -8.69 -0.38
C ALA A 84 -25.03 -9.69 0.68
N SER A 85 -24.11 -10.59 0.33
CA SER A 85 -23.46 -11.47 1.31
C SER A 85 -22.25 -10.82 1.97
N ASN A 86 -21.47 -10.06 1.22
CA ASN A 86 -20.26 -9.42 1.69
C ASN A 86 -20.12 -8.01 1.11
N VAL A 87 -19.61 -7.12 1.92
CA VAL A 87 -19.09 -5.81 1.52
C VAL A 87 -17.63 -5.77 1.91
N ILE A 88 -16.74 -5.60 0.92
CA ILE A 88 -15.30 -5.64 1.07
C ILE A 88 -14.74 -4.30 0.64
N LEU A 89 -13.84 -3.74 1.43
CA LEU A 89 -13.05 -2.58 1.04
C LEU A 89 -11.62 -3.00 0.75
N LEU A 90 -11.17 -2.68 -0.44
CA LEU A 90 -9.82 -2.93 -0.91
C LEU A 90 -9.05 -1.60 -0.95
N ASN A 91 -7.77 -1.65 -0.60
CA ASN A 91 -6.86 -0.52 -0.70
C ASN A 91 -5.70 -0.85 -1.65
N TYR A 92 -5.34 0.11 -2.49
CA TYR A 92 -4.13 0.03 -3.32
C TYR A 92 -2.91 0.38 -2.49
N HIS A 93 -1.87 -0.44 -2.57
CA HIS A 93 -0.62 -0.14 -1.87
C HIS A 93 0.61 -0.69 -2.61
N ASN A 94 1.76 -0.13 -2.27
CA ASN A 94 3.05 -0.63 -2.67
C ASN A 94 3.76 -1.18 -1.44
N THR A 95 4.29 -2.39 -1.53
CA THR A 95 5.10 -2.98 -0.44
C THR A 95 6.44 -2.28 -0.27
N LEU A 96 6.88 -1.56 -1.30
CA LEU A 96 8.07 -0.72 -1.27
C LEU A 96 7.63 0.68 -1.68
N THR A 97 7.97 1.67 -0.89
CA THR A 97 7.75 3.09 -1.19
C THR A 97 8.22 3.38 -2.60
N SER A 98 7.28 3.54 -3.51
CA SER A 98 7.60 3.95 -4.87
C SER A 98 8.01 5.42 -4.85
N THR A 99 9.30 5.67 -4.94
CA THR A 99 9.86 7.01 -5.14
C THR A 99 9.61 7.56 -6.54
N ASN A 100 9.02 6.77 -7.45
CA ASN A 100 8.98 7.08 -8.89
C ASN A 100 7.58 7.22 -9.49
N GLY A 101 6.53 7.47 -8.70
CA GLY A 101 5.17 7.69 -9.25
C GLY A 101 4.58 6.49 -10.00
N LEU A 102 5.15 5.30 -9.83
CA LEU A 102 4.64 4.07 -10.42
C LEU A 102 3.36 3.65 -9.71
N SER A 103 2.39 3.24 -10.50
CA SER A 103 1.11 2.66 -10.11
C SER A 103 1.28 1.65 -8.98
N TYR A 104 0.32 1.61 -8.07
CA TYR A 104 0.24 0.65 -6.98
C TYR A 104 0.42 -0.79 -7.50
N ARG A 105 1.20 -1.58 -6.77
CA ARG A 105 1.50 -2.96 -7.17
C ARG A 105 0.49 -3.96 -6.64
N PHE A 106 -0.11 -3.68 -5.50
CA PHE A 106 -1.01 -4.61 -4.81
C PHE A 106 -2.35 -3.97 -4.48
N LEU A 107 -3.37 -4.80 -4.48
CA LEU A 107 -4.71 -4.50 -4.00
C LEU A 107 -5.01 -5.47 -2.86
N THR A 108 -5.31 -4.95 -1.68
CA THR A 108 -5.52 -5.77 -0.47
C THR A 108 -6.79 -5.38 0.23
N SER A 109 -7.54 -6.38 0.69
CA SER A 109 -8.69 -6.16 1.56
C SER A 109 -8.27 -5.64 2.92
N ILE A 110 -8.84 -4.51 3.33
CA ILE A 110 -8.61 -3.87 4.64
C ILE A 110 -9.81 -3.97 5.57
N ALA A 111 -11.00 -4.20 5.02
CA ALA A 111 -12.22 -4.41 5.77
C ALA A 111 -13.15 -5.36 5.03
N GLU A 112 -13.93 -6.13 5.78
CA GLU A 112 -15.01 -6.97 5.28
C GLU A 112 -16.15 -6.99 6.29
N LYS A 113 -17.38 -6.78 5.81
CA LYS A 113 -18.61 -7.08 6.55
C LYS A 113 -19.40 -8.15 5.83
N ARG A 114 -19.97 -9.09 6.58
CA ARG A 114 -20.68 -10.25 6.06
C ARG A 114 -22.09 -10.31 6.63
N GLN A 115 -23.02 -10.77 5.82
CA GLN A 115 -24.38 -11.02 6.24
C GLN A 115 -24.51 -12.43 6.80
N GLY A 116 -24.66 -12.52 8.13
CA GLY A 116 -24.77 -13.80 8.83
C GLY A 116 -23.43 -14.54 8.97
N PHE A 117 -23.50 -15.67 9.70
CA PHE A 117 -22.34 -16.53 9.94
C PHE A 117 -22.02 -17.49 8.77
N GLU A 118 -23.00 -17.69 7.90
CA GLU A 118 -22.88 -18.65 6.78
C GLU A 118 -22.08 -18.07 5.60
N SER A 119 -22.00 -16.75 5.49
CA SER A 119 -21.22 -16.12 4.42
C SER A 119 -19.72 -16.38 4.60
N LYS A 120 -19.08 -16.88 3.53
CA LYS A 120 -17.65 -17.16 3.51
C LYS A 120 -16.83 -15.87 3.63
N SER A 121 -15.78 -15.88 4.44
CA SER A 121 -14.84 -14.76 4.47
C SER A 121 -13.95 -14.76 3.24
N CYS A 122 -13.89 -13.62 2.57
CA CYS A 122 -13.07 -13.39 1.39
C CYS A 122 -11.78 -12.62 1.69
N LEU A 123 -11.55 -12.17 2.93
CA LEU A 123 -10.37 -11.38 3.31
C LEU A 123 -9.04 -12.00 2.88
N LYS A 124 -8.90 -13.33 3.03
CA LYS A 124 -7.68 -14.03 2.65
C LYS A 124 -7.53 -14.18 1.14
N ILE A 125 -8.64 -14.25 0.41
CA ILE A 125 -8.68 -14.39 -1.04
C ILE A 125 -8.25 -13.09 -1.71
N TRP A 126 -8.68 -11.96 -1.14
CA TRP A 126 -8.38 -10.60 -1.61
C TRP A 126 -7.14 -9.98 -0.92
N LYS A 127 -6.23 -10.81 -0.41
CA LYS A 127 -5.00 -10.34 0.21
C LYS A 127 -3.87 -10.28 -0.81
N GLU A 128 -3.24 -9.10 -0.93
CA GLU A 128 -2.04 -8.91 -1.77
C GLU A 128 -2.21 -9.38 -3.23
N LEU A 129 -3.34 -9.02 -3.85
CA LEU A 129 -3.54 -9.27 -5.28
C LEU A 129 -2.51 -8.48 -6.07
N ASP A 130 -1.62 -9.20 -6.77
CA ASP A 130 -0.59 -8.57 -7.59
C ASP A 130 -1.21 -7.95 -8.85
N TYR A 131 -0.96 -6.66 -9.04
CA TYR A 131 -1.44 -5.90 -10.19
C TYR A 131 -0.97 -6.47 -11.53
N ILE A 132 0.16 -7.19 -11.55
CA ILE A 132 0.66 -7.85 -12.77
C ILE A 132 -0.37 -8.87 -13.29
N ASN A 133 -1.03 -9.59 -12.41
CA ASN A 133 -1.98 -10.63 -12.78
C ASN A 133 -3.40 -10.11 -13.02
N TYR A 134 -3.78 -9.00 -12.40
CA TYR A 134 -5.14 -8.46 -12.41
C TYR A 134 -5.23 -7.05 -13.01
N GLY A 135 -4.11 -6.47 -13.43
CA GLY A 135 -4.00 -5.06 -13.77
C GLY A 135 -4.94 -4.62 -14.91
N GLU A 136 -5.05 -5.41 -15.97
CA GLU A 136 -5.94 -5.09 -17.09
C GLU A 136 -7.40 -5.08 -16.66
N GLU A 137 -7.81 -6.04 -15.81
CA GLU A 137 -9.15 -6.17 -15.30
C GLU A 137 -9.50 -5.03 -14.34
N ILE A 138 -8.57 -4.71 -13.42
CA ILE A 138 -8.69 -3.62 -12.46
C ILE A 138 -8.73 -2.27 -13.20
N GLU A 139 -7.87 -2.05 -14.19
CA GLU A 139 -7.89 -0.83 -14.97
C GLU A 139 -9.19 -0.64 -15.74
N ARG A 140 -9.74 -1.71 -16.28
CA ARG A 140 -11.05 -1.69 -16.95
C ARG A 140 -12.16 -1.27 -15.99
N ILE A 141 -12.13 -1.77 -14.74
CA ILE A 141 -13.07 -1.38 -13.69
C ILE A 141 -12.88 0.11 -13.36
N ASN A 142 -11.66 0.57 -13.15
CA ASN A 142 -11.35 1.96 -12.81
C ASN A 142 -11.83 2.93 -13.90
N ARG A 143 -11.58 2.62 -15.17
CA ARG A 143 -12.01 3.44 -16.31
C ARG A 143 -13.55 3.50 -16.45
N SER A 144 -14.27 2.46 -16.09
CA SER A 144 -15.73 2.41 -16.17
C SER A 144 -16.43 3.12 -15.00
N LYS A 145 -15.69 3.63 -14.00
CA LYS A 145 -16.19 4.22 -12.74
C LYS A 145 -17.00 3.26 -11.86
N TYR A 146 -17.52 2.21 -12.38
CA TYR A 146 -18.12 1.07 -11.69
C TYR A 146 -18.23 -0.12 -12.65
N LEU A 147 -18.24 -1.30 -12.11
CA LEU A 147 -18.55 -2.54 -12.83
C LEU A 147 -19.62 -3.29 -12.04
N ARG A 148 -20.68 -3.71 -12.72
CA ARG A 148 -21.73 -4.55 -12.16
C ARG A 148 -21.85 -5.80 -12.99
N MET A 149 -21.76 -6.94 -12.31
CA MET A 149 -21.84 -8.25 -12.89
C MET A 149 -23.14 -8.89 -12.40
N ASP A 150 -24.21 -8.88 -13.21
CA ASP A 150 -25.47 -9.55 -12.88
C ASP A 150 -25.29 -11.08 -12.77
N SER A 151 -24.32 -11.62 -13.51
CA SER A 151 -23.83 -12.97 -13.38
C SER A 151 -22.33 -12.98 -13.72
N ILE A 152 -21.50 -13.47 -12.81
CA ILE A 152 -20.04 -13.53 -13.01
C ILE A 152 -19.67 -14.41 -14.20
N GLU A 153 -20.43 -15.46 -14.49
CA GLU A 153 -20.17 -16.38 -15.60
C GLU A 153 -20.19 -15.69 -16.97
N SER A 154 -21.02 -14.63 -17.14
CA SER A 154 -21.06 -13.88 -18.38
C SER A 154 -19.77 -13.09 -18.66
N TYR A 155 -18.94 -12.87 -17.64
CA TYR A 155 -17.67 -12.15 -17.72
C TYR A 155 -16.44 -13.06 -17.83
N LYS A 156 -16.60 -14.39 -17.79
CA LYS A 156 -15.50 -15.37 -17.79
C LYS A 156 -14.52 -15.20 -18.96
N LYS A 157 -14.98 -14.76 -20.13
CA LYS A 157 -14.11 -14.51 -21.29
C LYS A 157 -13.39 -13.18 -21.23
N SER A 158 -13.97 -12.17 -20.57
CA SER A 158 -13.47 -10.79 -20.58
C SER A 158 -12.72 -10.41 -19.32
N LEU A 159 -12.94 -11.09 -18.20
CA LEU A 159 -12.36 -10.86 -16.89
C LEU A 159 -12.11 -12.21 -16.19
N PRO A 160 -11.30 -13.11 -16.77
CA PRO A 160 -11.18 -14.48 -16.29
C PRO A 160 -10.62 -14.60 -14.89
N ASN A 161 -9.57 -13.84 -14.56
CA ASN A 161 -8.92 -13.91 -13.25
C ASN A 161 -9.84 -13.36 -12.13
N LEU A 162 -10.57 -12.29 -12.42
CA LEU A 162 -11.54 -11.73 -11.49
C LEU A 162 -12.71 -12.68 -11.23
N VAL A 163 -13.22 -13.35 -12.27
CA VAL A 163 -14.28 -14.37 -12.15
C VAL A 163 -13.81 -15.53 -11.28
N GLU A 164 -12.57 -15.99 -11.44
CA GLU A 164 -12.00 -17.04 -10.60
C GLU A 164 -11.95 -16.64 -9.12
N LEU A 165 -11.51 -15.42 -8.82
CA LEU A 165 -11.53 -14.87 -7.45
C LEU A 165 -12.95 -14.83 -6.86
N LEU A 166 -13.92 -14.39 -7.66
CA LEU A 166 -15.32 -14.32 -7.22
C LEU A 166 -15.93 -15.69 -6.98
N GLN A 167 -15.58 -16.68 -7.80
CA GLN A 167 -16.00 -18.08 -7.59
C GLN A 167 -15.45 -18.65 -6.28
N LEU A 168 -14.20 -18.32 -5.93
CA LEU A 168 -13.61 -18.69 -4.63
C LEU A 168 -14.36 -18.07 -3.44
N CYS A 169 -15.08 -16.97 -3.64
CA CYS A 169 -15.93 -16.31 -2.64
C CYS A 169 -17.40 -16.79 -2.65
N ASP A 170 -17.72 -17.86 -3.37
CA ASP A 170 -19.09 -18.39 -3.54
C ASP A 170 -20.08 -17.31 -4.04
N THR A 171 -19.60 -16.48 -4.96
CA THR A 171 -20.30 -15.31 -5.48
C THR A 171 -20.93 -15.63 -6.83
N HIS A 172 -22.19 -15.21 -7.02
CA HIS A 172 -22.89 -15.32 -8.30
C HIS A 172 -22.97 -13.99 -9.05
N SER A 173 -23.10 -12.90 -8.34
CA SER A 173 -23.13 -11.54 -8.87
C SER A 173 -22.21 -10.64 -8.05
N ALA A 174 -21.64 -9.61 -8.65
CA ALA A 174 -20.74 -8.69 -7.94
C ALA A 174 -20.87 -7.26 -8.47
N ALA A 175 -20.57 -6.29 -7.60
CA ALA A 175 -20.45 -4.89 -7.96
C ALA A 175 -19.13 -4.31 -7.44
N PHE A 176 -18.46 -3.57 -8.30
CA PHE A 176 -17.17 -2.93 -8.04
C PHE A 176 -17.31 -1.42 -8.20
N TYR A 177 -16.90 -0.68 -7.21
CA TYR A 177 -16.93 0.78 -7.18
C TYR A 177 -15.53 1.30 -6.84
N PRO A 178 -14.76 1.76 -7.84
CA PRO A 178 -13.45 2.36 -7.61
C PRO A 178 -13.57 3.60 -6.73
N ILE A 179 -12.63 3.74 -5.82
CA ILE A 179 -12.53 4.89 -4.93
C ILE A 179 -11.38 5.76 -5.44
N GLN A 180 -11.72 6.97 -5.86
CA GLN A 180 -10.77 7.92 -6.40
C GLN A 180 -10.33 8.90 -5.31
N GLY A 181 -9.02 9.01 -5.07
CA GLY A 181 -8.40 10.08 -4.31
C GLY A 181 -8.19 11.32 -5.16
N VAL A 182 -7.31 12.21 -4.72
CA VAL A 182 -7.05 13.49 -5.42
C VAL A 182 -6.45 13.24 -6.82
N ASP A 183 -5.41 12.42 -6.91
CA ASP A 183 -4.64 12.27 -8.16
C ASP A 183 -4.78 10.87 -8.79
N CYS A 184 -5.26 9.88 -8.05
CA CYS A 184 -5.30 8.49 -8.50
C CYS A 184 -6.41 7.70 -7.81
N TYR A 185 -6.64 6.47 -8.28
CA TYR A 185 -7.47 5.51 -7.57
C TYR A 185 -6.71 4.99 -6.35
N ILE A 186 -7.35 5.02 -5.19
CA ILE A 186 -6.75 4.67 -3.89
C ILE A 186 -7.34 3.40 -3.30
N GLY A 187 -8.47 2.95 -3.81
CA GLY A 187 -9.11 1.74 -3.35
C GLY A 187 -10.30 1.32 -4.21
N MET A 188 -11.00 0.31 -3.73
CA MET A 188 -12.19 -0.23 -4.41
C MET A 188 -13.15 -0.81 -3.39
N LEU A 189 -14.40 -0.42 -3.47
CA LEU A 189 -15.50 -1.06 -2.74
C LEU A 189 -16.06 -2.19 -3.57
N VAL A 190 -16.15 -3.39 -3.01
CA VAL A 190 -16.67 -4.59 -3.65
C VAL A 190 -17.86 -5.10 -2.87
N ILE A 191 -18.96 -5.36 -3.56
CA ILE A 191 -20.17 -5.95 -2.98
C ILE A 191 -20.43 -7.29 -3.68
N LEU A 192 -20.55 -8.35 -2.90
CA LEU A 192 -20.74 -9.69 -3.37
C LEU A 192 -22.17 -10.19 -3.08
N TYR A 193 -22.74 -10.91 -4.01
CA TYR A 193 -24.08 -11.48 -3.91
C TYR A 193 -24.03 -12.98 -4.20
N PRO A 194 -24.64 -13.82 -3.35
CA PRO A 194 -24.67 -15.27 -3.55
C PRO A 194 -25.64 -15.69 -4.66
N GLU A 195 -26.55 -14.80 -5.03
CA GLU A 195 -27.54 -15.02 -6.08
C GLU A 195 -27.43 -13.98 -7.20
N LYS A 196 -28.18 -14.21 -8.29
CA LYS A 196 -28.25 -13.25 -9.39
C LYS A 196 -28.90 -11.95 -8.89
N LYS A 197 -28.21 -10.83 -9.14
CA LYS A 197 -28.68 -9.49 -8.74
C LYS A 197 -28.94 -8.60 -9.94
N THR A 198 -30.13 -8.02 -10.00
CA THR A 198 -30.44 -6.92 -10.93
C THR A 198 -30.22 -5.58 -10.24
N TYR A 199 -29.38 -4.76 -10.82
CA TYR A 199 -28.98 -3.49 -10.21
C TYR A 199 -29.89 -2.34 -10.66
N HIS A 200 -30.31 -1.50 -9.69
CA HIS A 200 -31.10 -0.31 -9.96
C HIS A 200 -30.25 0.96 -9.75
N LEU A 201 -30.40 1.94 -10.64
CA LEU A 201 -29.64 3.20 -10.58
C LEU A 201 -29.87 3.95 -9.24
N GLY A 202 -31.09 3.88 -8.71
CA GLY A 202 -31.45 4.51 -7.44
C GLY A 202 -30.62 4.02 -6.26
N TYR A 203 -30.30 2.71 -6.21
CA TYR A 203 -29.44 2.14 -5.18
C TYR A 203 -28.04 2.75 -5.21
N TYR A 204 -27.44 2.85 -6.39
CA TYR A 204 -26.12 3.48 -6.53
C TYR A 204 -26.10 4.92 -6.01
N GLN A 205 -27.11 5.71 -6.37
CA GLN A 205 -27.18 7.13 -5.98
C GLN A 205 -27.46 7.32 -4.49
N SER A 206 -28.34 6.51 -3.91
CA SER A 206 -28.80 6.68 -2.53
C SER A 206 -27.88 6.03 -1.48
N VAL A 207 -27.19 4.96 -1.83
CA VAL A 207 -26.39 4.16 -0.88
C VAL A 207 -24.89 4.27 -1.15
N ILE A 208 -24.49 4.00 -2.37
CA ILE A 208 -23.06 3.86 -2.70
C ILE A 208 -22.37 5.21 -2.80
N THR A 209 -22.94 6.15 -3.56
CA THR A 209 -22.33 7.46 -3.78
C THR A 209 -22.05 8.22 -2.48
N PRO A 210 -22.98 8.30 -1.50
CA PRO A 210 -22.72 8.96 -0.22
C PRO A 210 -21.63 8.29 0.63
N SER A 211 -21.40 6.99 0.42
CA SER A 211 -20.40 6.23 1.18
C SER A 211 -19.00 6.32 0.57
N ILE A 212 -18.88 6.46 -0.76
CA ILE A 212 -17.59 6.47 -1.45
C ILE A 212 -16.77 7.71 -1.08
N GLN A 213 -17.37 8.87 -1.00
CA GLN A 213 -16.63 10.12 -0.73
C GLN A 213 -15.98 10.14 0.66
N PRO A 214 -16.64 9.78 1.77
CA PRO A 214 -15.99 9.62 3.05
C PRO A 214 -14.91 8.53 3.06
N LEU A 215 -15.16 7.41 2.39
CA LEU A 215 -14.16 6.34 2.25
C LEU A 215 -12.93 6.82 1.47
N ALA A 216 -13.09 7.65 0.45
CA ALA A 216 -11.97 8.25 -0.27
C ALA A 216 -11.11 9.11 0.66
N ILE A 217 -11.71 9.93 1.51
CA ILE A 217 -10.98 10.74 2.49
C ILE A 217 -10.22 9.85 3.48
N LEU A 218 -10.87 8.80 4.01
CA LEU A 218 -10.26 7.87 4.97
C LEU A 218 -9.14 7.04 4.35
N LEU A 219 -9.21 6.70 3.08
CA LEU A 219 -8.18 5.88 2.43
C LEU A 219 -6.99 6.69 1.90
N ASP A 220 -7.15 8.00 1.70
CA ASP A 220 -6.09 8.86 1.16
C ASP A 220 -5.04 9.21 2.21
N TYR A 221 -4.26 8.18 2.61
CA TYR A 221 -3.15 8.36 3.54
C TYR A 221 -2.14 9.40 3.07
N ASN A 222 -1.86 9.50 1.77
CA ASN A 222 -0.87 10.44 1.26
C ASN A 222 -1.28 11.88 1.51
N SER A 223 -2.55 12.23 1.31
CA SER A 223 -3.10 13.56 1.63
C SER A 223 -3.14 13.82 3.15
N MET A 224 -3.24 12.77 3.95
CA MET A 224 -3.32 12.87 5.41
C MET A 224 -1.97 12.71 6.11
N LYS A 225 -0.94 12.20 5.40
CA LYS A 225 0.36 11.83 5.97
C LYS A 225 1.00 12.95 6.81
N GLU A 226 1.04 14.17 6.28
CA GLU A 226 1.65 15.30 6.99
C GLU A 226 0.89 15.67 8.27
N LYS A 227 -0.45 15.67 8.22
CA LYS A 227 -1.28 15.95 9.38
C LYS A 227 -1.13 14.84 10.42
N PHE A 228 -1.16 13.60 9.96
CA PHE A 228 -0.99 12.41 10.80
C PHE A 228 0.39 12.36 11.44
N GLN A 229 1.44 12.69 10.69
CA GLN A 229 2.82 12.75 11.19
C GLN A 229 3.01 13.84 12.24
N LYS A 230 2.33 14.98 12.11
CA LYS A 230 2.34 16.04 13.14
C LYS A 230 1.64 15.61 14.43
N LEU A 231 0.58 14.79 14.33
CA LEU A 231 -0.21 14.34 15.48
C LEU A 231 0.38 13.13 16.21
N TYR A 232 1.05 12.25 15.46
CA TYR A 232 1.53 10.96 15.97
C TYR A 232 3.04 10.74 15.81
N GLY A 233 3.73 11.68 15.20
CA GLY A 233 5.19 11.61 14.97
C GLY A 233 6.02 11.83 16.24
N ASP A 234 5.47 12.53 17.22
CA ASP A 234 5.95 12.59 18.61
C ASP A 234 5.01 11.70 19.44
N ASP A 235 5.54 10.75 20.17
CA ASP A 235 4.88 9.64 20.88
C ASP A 235 3.76 9.99 21.89
N SER A 236 3.16 11.15 21.78
CA SER A 236 2.15 11.59 22.73
C SER A 236 1.14 12.56 22.15
N ILE A 237 0.06 12.13 21.52
CA ILE A 237 -1.19 12.92 21.50
C ILE A 237 -2.38 12.04 21.13
N GLU A 238 -3.47 12.17 21.90
CA GLU A 238 -4.72 11.42 21.80
C GLU A 238 -5.57 11.75 20.56
N LEU A 239 -6.25 10.74 20.07
CA LEU A 239 -7.01 10.64 18.81
C LEU A 239 -8.20 11.61 18.63
N HIS A 240 -8.58 12.36 19.64
CA HIS A 240 -9.85 13.09 19.67
C HIS A 240 -9.96 14.30 18.72
N HIS A 241 -8.85 14.76 18.12
CA HIS A 241 -8.84 16.00 17.33
C HIS A 241 -8.87 15.79 15.80
N LEU A 242 -8.91 14.57 15.28
CA LEU A 242 -8.87 14.33 13.83
C LEU A 242 -10.24 14.25 13.16
N LEU A 243 -11.31 14.13 13.93
CA LEU A 243 -12.66 13.82 13.41
C LEU A 243 -13.69 14.92 13.68
N HIS A 244 -13.28 16.05 14.18
CA HIS A 244 -14.03 17.28 14.31
C HIS A 244 -13.28 18.42 13.64
#